data_3ec6845142b7becf7f5b5d0141b020d6
#
_entry.id   3ec6845142b7becf7f5b5d0141b020d6
#
_cell.length_a   1.000
_cell.length_b   1.000
_cell.length_c   1.000
_cell.angle_alpha   90.00
_cell.angle_beta   90.00
_cell.angle_gamma   90.00
#
_symmetry.space_group_name_H-M   'P 1'
#
loop_
_entity.id
_entity.type
_entity.pdbx_description
1 polymer ?
#
loop_
_entity_poly.entity_id
_entity_poly.type
_entity_poly.pdbx_seq_one_letter_code
_entity_poly.pdbx_strand_id
1 'polypeptide(L)'
;MHKNILFFISALLLFSCEKSAKKDYKMLPVEIFLSGGLEREYMLYIPPSAPKNSPLVFILHGLGSTNTIIMNYSQMNLVADKYGFAVCYPQGIKSSKGSVYTKKGSTFWNVGYETHKDETVDDIGFIISLAQYLQSEHGFNPEKTFCAGMSNGGDMSYLLGCHSADVFKAIAPITGCMMGWIYDSCNQNDPLPVFQVHGTADNTTYYDGDEDNSDKWGPYMGVERTIDLWVERNKCKNVVIDTLPDTDPNDGSIVITHKYTGGINGNQVWFYKVINGDHEWPPGWPKRSGNGDLDTSEEIWKFFVSDMKNRGVM
;
A
#
# COMPACT_ATOMS: atom_id res chain seq x y z
N MET A 1 48.29 42.19 40.58
CA MET A 1 46.87 42.20 40.14
C MET A 1 46.86 41.64 38.69
N HIS A 2 46.60 40.36 38.56
CA HIS A 2 46.51 39.72 37.21
C HIS A 2 45.05 39.47 36.91
N LYS A 3 44.56 40.07 35.85
CA LYS A 3 43.19 39.88 35.36
C LYS A 3 43.24 38.70 34.37
N ASN A 4 42.58 37.58 34.77
CA ASN A 4 42.29 36.46 33.87
C ASN A 4 41.09 36.81 33.00
N ILE A 5 41.28 36.84 31.67
CA ILE A 5 40.22 36.98 30.67
C ILE A 5 39.84 35.55 30.24
N LEU A 6 38.62 35.14 30.60
CA LEU A 6 38.00 33.89 30.09
C LEU A 6 37.42 34.19 28.68
N PHE A 7 37.96 33.52 27.67
CA PHE A 7 37.32 33.43 26.34
C PHE A 7 36.24 32.35 26.35
N PHE A 8 34.99 32.74 26.21
CA PHE A 8 33.90 31.84 25.87
C PHE A 8 33.93 31.59 24.36
N ILE A 9 34.29 30.37 23.96
CA ILE A 9 34.12 29.91 22.57
C ILE A 9 32.70 29.37 22.46
N SER A 10 31.81 30.15 21.82
CA SER A 10 30.48 29.72 21.45
C SER A 10 30.57 28.84 20.18
N ALA A 11 30.41 27.55 20.33
CA ALA A 11 30.30 26.64 19.21
C ALA A 11 28.90 26.78 18.58
N LEU A 12 28.81 27.49 17.45
CA LEU A 12 27.63 27.48 16.60
C LEU A 12 27.52 26.12 15.93
N LEU A 13 26.61 25.28 16.42
CA LEU A 13 26.16 24.08 15.69
C LEU A 13 25.29 24.55 14.52
N LEU A 14 25.89 24.61 13.35
CA LEU A 14 25.16 24.74 12.10
C LEU A 14 24.43 23.42 11.82
N PHE A 15 23.15 23.34 12.18
CA PHE A 15 22.28 22.34 11.64
C PHE A 15 22.10 22.60 10.15
N SER A 16 22.86 21.89 9.33
CA SER A 16 22.61 21.80 7.90
C SER A 16 21.31 21.05 7.72
N CYS A 17 20.25 21.76 7.42
CA CYS A 17 19.02 21.20 6.89
C CYS A 17 19.35 20.73 5.46
N GLU A 18 19.76 19.49 5.29
CA GLU A 18 19.84 18.88 3.96
C GLU A 18 18.42 18.84 3.40
N LYS A 19 18.12 19.81 2.54
CA LYS A 19 16.97 19.70 1.63
C LYS A 19 17.22 18.46 0.79
N SER A 20 16.48 17.39 1.08
CA SER A 20 16.42 16.20 0.23
C SER A 20 16.22 16.67 -1.22
N ALA A 21 17.27 16.53 -2.02
CA ALA A 21 17.19 16.84 -3.44
C ALA A 21 16.15 15.90 -4.06
N LYS A 22 15.11 16.48 -4.67
CA LYS A 22 14.12 15.75 -5.45
C LYS A 22 14.85 14.89 -6.47
N LYS A 23 14.80 13.58 -6.30
CA LYS A 23 15.26 12.65 -7.33
C LYS A 23 14.10 12.53 -8.33
N ASP A 24 14.17 13.26 -9.45
CA ASP A 24 13.27 13.00 -10.57
C ASP A 24 13.60 11.60 -11.08
N TYR A 25 12.74 10.62 -10.75
CA TYR A 25 12.90 9.29 -11.31
C TYR A 25 12.68 9.37 -12.81
N LYS A 26 13.73 8.99 -13.54
CA LYS A 26 13.61 8.76 -14.98
C LYS A 26 12.42 7.85 -15.22
N MET A 27 11.56 8.21 -16.18
CA MET A 27 10.45 7.36 -16.59
C MET A 27 10.95 5.94 -16.79
N LEU A 28 10.37 4.99 -16.08
CA LEU A 28 10.68 3.58 -16.26
C LEU A 28 10.11 3.11 -17.60
N PRO A 29 10.76 2.16 -18.28
CA PRO A 29 10.18 1.55 -19.48
C PRO A 29 8.88 0.84 -19.10
N VAL A 30 7.89 0.94 -19.97
CA VAL A 30 6.68 0.11 -19.92
C VAL A 30 6.99 -1.19 -20.62
N GLU A 31 6.79 -2.30 -19.91
CA GLU A 31 6.95 -3.65 -20.43
C GLU A 31 5.60 -4.30 -20.66
N ILE A 32 5.54 -5.27 -21.57
CA ILE A 32 4.33 -6.01 -21.90
C ILE A 32 4.43 -7.44 -21.39
N PHE A 33 3.38 -7.88 -20.72
CA PHE A 33 3.20 -9.25 -20.24
C PHE A 33 1.90 -9.83 -20.84
N LEU A 34 1.97 -11.00 -21.47
CA LEU A 34 0.79 -11.68 -22.00
C LEU A 34 0.11 -12.51 -20.91
N SER A 35 -1.12 -12.14 -20.56
CA SER A 35 -1.92 -12.85 -19.57
C SER A 35 -3.34 -13.08 -20.07
N GLY A 36 -3.82 -14.32 -20.04
CA GLY A 36 -5.17 -14.66 -20.52
C GLY A 36 -5.46 -14.26 -21.98
N GLY A 37 -4.42 -14.17 -22.83
CA GLY A 37 -4.54 -13.71 -24.21
C GLY A 37 -4.58 -12.19 -24.38
N LEU A 38 -4.44 -11.42 -23.30
CA LEU A 38 -4.39 -9.96 -23.30
C LEU A 38 -2.96 -9.46 -23.08
N GLU A 39 -2.57 -8.42 -23.80
CA GLU A 39 -1.36 -7.66 -23.50
C GLU A 39 -1.62 -6.77 -22.28
N ARG A 40 -0.81 -6.95 -21.23
CA ARG A 40 -0.89 -6.19 -19.98
C ARG A 40 0.42 -5.45 -19.78
N GLU A 41 0.30 -4.20 -19.38
CA GLU A 41 1.45 -3.33 -19.16
C GLU A 41 1.91 -3.40 -17.70
N TYR A 42 3.22 -3.28 -17.48
CA TYR A 42 3.79 -3.06 -16.15
C TYR A 42 5.07 -2.24 -16.25
N MET A 43 5.51 -1.67 -15.15
CA MET A 43 6.83 -1.07 -14.97
C MET A 43 7.54 -1.78 -13.83
N LEU A 44 8.83 -2.05 -13.99
CA LEU A 44 9.66 -2.69 -12.97
C LEU A 44 10.81 -1.77 -12.60
N TYR A 45 10.95 -1.51 -11.31
CA TYR A 45 12.09 -0.79 -10.73
C TYR A 45 12.95 -1.75 -9.91
N ILE A 46 14.21 -1.88 -10.28
CA ILE A 46 15.21 -2.65 -9.54
C ILE A 46 16.33 -1.68 -9.16
N PRO A 47 16.45 -1.30 -7.88
CA PRO A 47 17.54 -0.42 -7.46
C PRO A 47 18.90 -1.13 -7.57
N PRO A 48 19.99 -0.39 -7.85
CA PRO A 48 21.33 -0.98 -7.91
C PRO A 48 21.77 -1.67 -6.60
N SER A 49 21.12 -1.31 -5.48
CA SER A 49 21.36 -1.89 -4.16
C SER A 49 20.63 -3.22 -3.92
N ALA A 50 19.71 -3.62 -4.82
CA ALA A 50 18.93 -4.86 -4.64
C ALA A 50 19.84 -6.09 -4.76
N PRO A 51 19.93 -6.93 -3.72
CA PRO A 51 20.72 -8.17 -3.79
C PRO A 51 20.00 -9.22 -4.66
N LYS A 52 20.73 -10.26 -5.02
CA LYS A 52 20.06 -11.48 -5.53
C LYS A 52 19.09 -12.02 -4.47
N ASN A 53 17.96 -12.59 -4.92
CA ASN A 53 16.93 -13.08 -4.03
C ASN A 53 16.27 -11.97 -3.17
N SER A 54 16.25 -10.73 -3.71
CA SER A 54 15.65 -9.59 -3.06
C SER A 54 14.11 -9.72 -2.96
N PRO A 55 13.47 -9.00 -2.03
CA PRO A 55 12.03 -8.87 -2.00
C PRO A 55 11.49 -8.21 -3.27
N LEU A 56 10.23 -8.53 -3.60
CA LEU A 56 9.45 -7.93 -4.68
C LEU A 56 8.15 -7.34 -4.12
N VAL A 57 7.91 -6.06 -4.36
CA VAL A 57 6.71 -5.36 -3.89
C VAL A 57 5.89 -4.89 -5.09
N PHE A 58 4.63 -5.27 -5.14
CA PHE A 58 3.66 -4.76 -6.11
C PHE A 58 2.96 -3.55 -5.56
N ILE A 59 2.82 -2.47 -6.36
CA ILE A 59 2.09 -1.26 -5.98
C ILE A 59 1.00 -1.00 -7.02
N LEU A 60 -0.26 -1.13 -6.59
CA LEU A 60 -1.44 -1.04 -7.44
C LEU A 60 -2.05 0.36 -7.39
N HIS A 61 -2.35 0.91 -8.58
CA HIS A 61 -2.95 2.24 -8.70
C HIS A 61 -4.46 2.24 -8.38
N GLY A 62 -5.02 3.41 -8.09
CA GLY A 62 -6.46 3.60 -7.90
C GLY A 62 -7.25 3.67 -9.22
N LEU A 63 -8.57 3.71 -9.12
CA LEU A 63 -9.50 3.84 -10.23
C LEU A 63 -9.19 5.08 -11.08
N GLY A 64 -9.12 4.93 -12.41
CA GLY A 64 -8.81 6.02 -13.33
C GLY A 64 -7.36 6.52 -13.30
N SER A 65 -6.50 5.90 -12.49
CA SER A 65 -5.10 6.23 -12.35
C SER A 65 -4.20 5.35 -13.23
N THR A 66 -2.89 5.49 -13.14
CA THR A 66 -1.92 4.70 -13.91
C THR A 66 -0.75 4.24 -13.06
N ASN A 67 -0.01 3.25 -13.57
CA ASN A 67 1.25 2.79 -13.00
C ASN A 67 2.25 3.95 -12.76
N THR A 68 2.36 4.90 -13.71
CA THR A 68 3.23 6.08 -13.59
C THR A 68 2.74 7.02 -12.48
N ILE A 69 1.42 7.23 -12.35
CA ILE A 69 0.87 8.10 -11.32
C ILE A 69 1.12 7.51 -9.94
N ILE A 70 0.82 6.23 -9.72
CA ILE A 70 1.03 5.61 -8.40
C ILE A 70 2.51 5.48 -8.05
N MET A 71 3.40 5.25 -9.02
CA MET A 71 4.85 5.28 -8.81
C MET A 71 5.30 6.63 -8.25
N ASN A 72 4.83 7.72 -8.88
CA ASN A 72 5.18 9.06 -8.44
C ASN A 72 4.47 9.46 -7.14
N TYR A 73 3.26 8.98 -6.92
CA TYR A 73 2.47 9.32 -5.74
C TYR A 73 2.97 8.59 -4.49
N SER A 74 3.24 7.29 -4.59
CA SER A 74 3.76 6.50 -3.48
C SER A 74 5.23 6.75 -3.16
N GLN A 75 6.05 7.21 -4.15
CA GLN A 75 7.50 7.35 -3.99
C GLN A 75 8.19 6.05 -3.50
N MET A 76 7.60 4.87 -3.74
CA MET A 76 8.12 3.60 -3.25
C MET A 76 9.53 3.29 -3.77
N ASN A 77 9.91 3.86 -4.92
CA ASN A 77 11.28 3.73 -5.45
C ASN A 77 12.35 4.32 -4.51
N LEU A 78 12.04 5.41 -3.75
CA LEU A 78 12.96 5.97 -2.76
C LEU A 78 13.20 4.99 -1.61
N VAL A 79 12.13 4.32 -1.17
CA VAL A 79 12.20 3.30 -0.13
C VAL A 79 12.97 2.08 -0.65
N ALA A 80 12.73 1.69 -1.90
CA ALA A 80 13.46 0.61 -2.57
C ALA A 80 14.96 0.89 -2.70
N ASP A 81 15.36 2.11 -3.09
CA ASP A 81 16.75 2.56 -3.12
C ASP A 81 17.44 2.41 -1.75
N LYS A 82 16.71 2.77 -0.68
CA LYS A 82 17.22 2.75 0.69
C LYS A 82 17.42 1.33 1.23
N TYR A 83 16.51 0.42 0.88
CA TYR A 83 16.45 -0.90 1.51
C TYR A 83 16.77 -2.08 0.60
N GLY A 84 16.90 -1.88 -0.71
CA GLY A 84 17.36 -2.91 -1.64
C GLY A 84 16.29 -3.95 -2.01
N PHE A 85 15.11 -3.53 -2.41
CA PHE A 85 14.05 -4.41 -2.93
C PHE A 85 13.54 -3.92 -4.29
N ALA A 86 12.91 -4.80 -5.05
CA ALA A 86 12.32 -4.45 -6.35
C ALA A 86 10.86 -4.01 -6.19
N VAL A 87 10.40 -3.10 -7.08
CA VAL A 87 9.02 -2.62 -7.12
C VAL A 87 8.43 -2.82 -8.51
N CYS A 88 7.29 -3.51 -8.56
CA CYS A 88 6.50 -3.67 -9.77
C CYS A 88 5.25 -2.78 -9.70
N TYR A 89 5.00 -2.04 -10.77
CA TYR A 89 3.81 -1.20 -10.95
C TYR A 89 3.01 -1.73 -12.15
N PRO A 90 2.12 -2.71 -11.95
CA PRO A 90 1.28 -3.19 -13.03
C PRO A 90 0.21 -2.15 -13.40
N GLN A 91 -0.32 -2.25 -14.64
CA GLN A 91 -1.36 -1.38 -15.16
C GLN A 91 -2.69 -2.14 -15.23
N GLY A 92 -3.71 -1.59 -14.59
CA GLY A 92 -5.09 -2.04 -14.72
C GLY A 92 -5.63 -1.81 -16.14
N ILE A 93 -6.59 -2.64 -16.56
CA ILE A 93 -7.18 -2.55 -17.89
C ILE A 93 -8.04 -1.28 -18.02
N LYS A 94 -8.26 -0.85 -19.26
CA LYS A 94 -9.20 0.24 -19.55
C LYS A 94 -10.62 -0.30 -19.64
N SER A 95 -11.56 0.30 -18.91
CA SER A 95 -12.97 -0.05 -18.98
C SER A 95 -13.52 0.10 -20.40
N SER A 96 -14.23 -0.92 -20.85
CA SER A 96 -14.92 -0.93 -22.15
C SER A 96 -16.10 0.04 -22.19
N LYS A 97 -16.66 0.36 -21.01
CA LYS A 97 -17.80 1.26 -20.80
C LYS A 97 -17.45 2.34 -19.77
N GLY A 98 -18.07 3.50 -19.85
CA GLY A 98 -18.09 4.48 -18.77
C GLY A 98 -19.12 4.10 -17.70
N SER A 99 -18.94 4.65 -16.51
CA SER A 99 -19.92 4.60 -15.41
C SER A 99 -20.29 6.01 -14.97
N VAL A 100 -21.13 6.14 -13.96
CA VAL A 100 -21.46 7.44 -13.34
C VAL A 100 -20.23 8.09 -12.70
N TYR A 101 -19.21 7.31 -12.34
CA TYR A 101 -17.99 7.76 -11.68
C TYR A 101 -16.78 7.79 -12.60
N THR A 102 -16.81 7.07 -13.74
CA THR A 102 -15.67 6.94 -14.64
C THR A 102 -16.07 7.14 -16.08
N LYS A 103 -15.18 7.74 -16.86
CA LYS A 103 -15.32 7.83 -18.32
C LYS A 103 -14.96 6.49 -18.97
N LYS A 104 -15.53 6.19 -20.12
CA LYS A 104 -15.06 5.09 -20.96
C LYS A 104 -13.55 5.23 -21.19
N GLY A 105 -12.82 4.15 -20.99
CA GLY A 105 -11.36 4.11 -21.10
C GLY A 105 -10.62 4.45 -19.80
N SER A 106 -11.33 4.69 -18.68
CA SER A 106 -10.69 4.76 -17.36
C SER A 106 -10.13 3.40 -16.98
N THR A 107 -8.95 3.41 -16.41
CA THR A 107 -8.24 2.23 -15.93
C THR A 107 -8.80 1.75 -14.59
N PHE A 108 -8.84 0.44 -14.36
CA PHE A 108 -9.36 -0.13 -13.12
C PHE A 108 -8.80 -1.53 -12.87
N TRP A 109 -8.98 -1.99 -11.63
CA TRP A 109 -8.85 -3.38 -11.22
C TRP A 109 -10.24 -3.95 -11.02
N ASN A 110 -10.49 -5.14 -11.57
CA ASN A 110 -11.78 -5.79 -11.48
C ASN A 110 -11.97 -6.45 -10.10
N VAL A 111 -12.54 -5.69 -9.18
CA VAL A 111 -12.88 -6.10 -7.82
C VAL A 111 -14.38 -6.33 -7.64
N GLY A 112 -15.13 -6.42 -8.75
CA GLY A 112 -16.56 -6.68 -8.72
C GLY A 112 -17.43 -5.47 -8.38
N TYR A 113 -16.99 -4.25 -8.70
CA TYR A 113 -17.86 -3.08 -8.60
C TYR A 113 -19.11 -3.24 -9.46
N GLU A 114 -20.28 -2.84 -8.97
CA GLU A 114 -21.51 -2.87 -9.77
C GLU A 114 -21.41 -2.07 -11.07
N THR A 115 -20.64 -1.00 -11.06
CA THR A 115 -20.36 -0.18 -12.25
C THR A 115 -19.50 -0.90 -13.31
N HIS A 116 -18.85 -2.01 -12.94
CA HIS A 116 -18.00 -2.84 -13.81
C HIS A 116 -18.50 -4.30 -13.92
N LYS A 117 -19.78 -4.56 -13.56
CA LYS A 117 -20.34 -5.93 -13.52
C LYS A 117 -20.29 -6.69 -14.85
N ASP A 118 -20.17 -5.99 -15.98
CA ASP A 118 -20.03 -6.59 -17.31
C ASP A 118 -18.56 -6.81 -17.74
N GLU A 119 -17.60 -6.36 -16.94
CA GLU A 119 -16.18 -6.56 -17.20
C GLU A 119 -15.75 -7.93 -16.65
N THR A 120 -15.10 -8.72 -17.50
CA THR A 120 -14.73 -10.11 -17.20
C THR A 120 -13.24 -10.34 -17.14
N VAL A 121 -12.45 -9.27 -17.07
CA VAL A 121 -10.99 -9.36 -17.00
C VAL A 121 -10.55 -10.06 -15.71
N ASP A 122 -9.61 -11.00 -15.85
CA ASP A 122 -8.98 -11.71 -14.74
C ASP A 122 -7.71 -10.96 -14.28
N ASP A 123 -7.88 -9.97 -13.41
CA ASP A 123 -6.77 -9.23 -12.84
C ASP A 123 -6.02 -10.02 -11.76
N ILE A 124 -6.71 -10.95 -11.06
CA ILE A 124 -6.06 -11.86 -10.09
C ILE A 124 -5.04 -12.73 -10.82
N GLY A 125 -5.48 -13.43 -11.86
CA GLY A 125 -4.61 -14.31 -12.65
C GLY A 125 -3.47 -13.54 -13.32
N PHE A 126 -3.71 -12.30 -13.78
CA PHE A 126 -2.67 -11.43 -14.31
C PHE A 126 -1.58 -11.12 -13.27
N ILE A 127 -1.97 -10.61 -12.11
CA ILE A 127 -1.01 -10.16 -11.08
C ILE A 127 -0.23 -11.34 -10.50
N ILE A 128 -0.88 -12.48 -10.26
CA ILE A 128 -0.23 -13.73 -9.83
C ILE A 128 0.79 -14.20 -10.85
N SER A 129 0.37 -14.32 -12.12
CA SER A 129 1.26 -14.81 -13.19
C SER A 129 2.44 -13.87 -13.43
N LEU A 130 2.23 -12.56 -13.34
CA LEU A 130 3.29 -11.57 -13.43
C LEU A 130 4.27 -11.69 -12.26
N ALA A 131 3.78 -11.91 -11.03
CA ALA A 131 4.64 -12.09 -9.87
C ALA A 131 5.54 -13.34 -10.03
N GLN A 132 4.97 -14.47 -10.42
CA GLN A 132 5.71 -15.71 -10.67
C GLN A 132 6.72 -15.57 -11.80
N TYR A 133 6.35 -14.88 -12.88
CA TYR A 133 7.25 -14.56 -13.99
C TYR A 133 8.46 -13.73 -13.51
N LEU A 134 8.21 -12.63 -12.79
CA LEU A 134 9.28 -11.77 -12.29
C LEU A 134 10.18 -12.47 -11.27
N GLN A 135 9.62 -13.31 -10.42
CA GLN A 135 10.40 -14.17 -9.50
C GLN A 135 11.35 -15.09 -10.27
N SER A 136 10.86 -15.73 -11.33
CA SER A 136 11.66 -16.64 -12.16
C SER A 136 12.71 -15.90 -12.98
N GLU A 137 12.33 -14.81 -13.66
CA GLU A 137 13.16 -14.09 -14.61
C GLU A 137 14.31 -13.32 -13.92
N HIS A 138 14.01 -12.70 -12.77
CA HIS A 138 14.98 -11.86 -12.05
C HIS A 138 15.54 -12.50 -10.79
N GLY A 139 15.04 -13.69 -10.41
CA GLY A 139 15.47 -14.38 -9.21
C GLY A 139 15.04 -13.70 -7.92
N PHE A 140 13.86 -13.05 -7.91
CA PHE A 140 13.26 -12.51 -6.69
C PHE A 140 12.76 -13.63 -5.79
N ASN A 141 12.69 -13.36 -4.48
CA ASN A 141 12.34 -14.36 -3.51
C ASN A 141 10.80 -14.56 -3.41
N PRO A 142 10.26 -15.75 -3.74
CA PRO A 142 8.83 -16.01 -3.59
C PRO A 142 8.30 -15.83 -2.15
N GLU A 143 9.15 -16.11 -1.14
CA GLU A 143 8.79 -15.91 0.27
C GLU A 143 8.87 -14.45 0.73
N LYS A 144 9.29 -13.54 -0.16
CA LYS A 144 9.41 -12.10 0.10
C LYS A 144 8.68 -11.28 -0.97
N THR A 145 7.53 -11.78 -1.43
CA THR A 145 6.69 -11.10 -2.42
C THR A 145 5.46 -10.52 -1.74
N PHE A 146 5.21 -9.23 -1.94
CA PHE A 146 4.22 -8.44 -1.22
C PHE A 146 3.39 -7.59 -2.18
N CYS A 147 2.18 -7.18 -1.75
CA CYS A 147 1.32 -6.31 -2.51
C CYS A 147 0.82 -5.15 -1.65
N ALA A 148 0.84 -3.94 -2.22
CA ALA A 148 0.17 -2.77 -1.66
C ALA A 148 -0.58 -2.05 -2.78
N GLY A 149 -1.59 -1.26 -2.43
CA GLY A 149 -2.34 -0.50 -3.41
C GLY A 149 -3.19 0.57 -2.78
N MET A 150 -3.57 1.56 -3.57
CA MET A 150 -4.41 2.67 -3.13
C MET A 150 -5.82 2.55 -3.71
N SER A 151 -6.85 2.86 -2.90
CA SER A 151 -8.23 2.94 -3.38
C SER A 151 -8.64 1.61 -4.05
N ASN A 152 -9.11 1.61 -5.29
CA ASN A 152 -9.37 0.38 -6.07
C ASN A 152 -8.17 -0.59 -6.13
N GLY A 153 -6.91 -0.09 -6.08
CA GLY A 153 -5.73 -0.92 -5.91
C GLY A 153 -5.61 -1.52 -4.50
N GLY A 154 -6.13 -0.82 -3.49
CA GLY A 154 -6.25 -1.33 -2.12
C GLY A 154 -7.31 -2.44 -2.03
N ASP A 155 -8.45 -2.26 -2.70
CA ASP A 155 -9.50 -3.29 -2.79
C ASP A 155 -8.96 -4.54 -3.50
N MET A 156 -8.19 -4.35 -4.57
CA MET A 156 -7.52 -5.45 -5.27
C MET A 156 -6.46 -6.12 -4.39
N SER A 157 -5.78 -5.37 -3.52
CA SER A 157 -4.87 -5.96 -2.53
C SER A 157 -5.60 -6.88 -1.55
N TYR A 158 -6.79 -6.51 -1.08
CA TYR A 158 -7.63 -7.38 -0.28
C TYR A 158 -8.06 -8.64 -1.04
N LEU A 159 -8.47 -8.47 -2.31
CA LEU A 159 -8.88 -9.60 -3.14
C LEU A 159 -7.72 -10.59 -3.36
N LEU A 160 -6.51 -10.08 -3.62
CA LEU A 160 -5.30 -10.91 -3.69
C LEU A 160 -4.98 -11.58 -2.35
N GLY A 161 -5.13 -10.88 -1.24
CA GLY A 161 -4.93 -11.47 0.10
C GLY A 161 -5.88 -12.63 0.40
N CYS A 162 -7.09 -12.59 -0.17
CA CYS A 162 -8.07 -13.67 -0.01
C CYS A 162 -7.84 -14.89 -0.92
N HIS A 163 -7.15 -14.69 -2.06
CA HIS A 163 -7.08 -15.73 -3.10
C HIS A 163 -5.66 -16.15 -3.49
N SER A 164 -4.62 -15.49 -2.97
CA SER A 164 -3.24 -15.72 -3.40
C SER A 164 -2.20 -15.58 -2.27
N ALA A 165 -2.55 -16.02 -1.07
CA ALA A 165 -1.64 -16.06 0.08
C ALA A 165 -0.41 -16.96 -0.14
N ASP A 166 -0.47 -17.87 -1.09
CA ASP A 166 0.64 -18.68 -1.56
C ASP A 166 1.67 -17.87 -2.37
N VAL A 167 1.25 -16.76 -2.99
CA VAL A 167 2.12 -15.86 -3.78
C VAL A 167 2.47 -14.62 -2.98
N PHE A 168 1.49 -13.89 -2.47
CA PHE A 168 1.69 -12.67 -1.69
C PHE A 168 1.69 -12.97 -0.20
N LYS A 169 2.80 -12.69 0.46
CA LYS A 169 3.02 -13.07 1.87
C LYS A 169 2.50 -12.05 2.88
N ALA A 170 2.22 -10.84 2.44
CA ALA A 170 1.49 -9.81 3.17
C ALA A 170 0.92 -8.78 2.19
N ILE A 171 -0.11 -8.07 2.62
CA ILE A 171 -0.74 -7.00 1.84
C ILE A 171 -0.81 -5.70 2.62
N ALA A 172 -0.84 -4.57 1.88
CA ALA A 172 -0.99 -3.25 2.47
C ALA A 172 -2.00 -2.39 1.67
N PRO A 173 -3.31 -2.56 1.89
CA PRO A 173 -4.34 -1.70 1.33
C PRO A 173 -4.32 -0.30 1.96
N ILE A 174 -4.27 0.73 1.12
CA ILE A 174 -4.30 2.13 1.52
C ILE A 174 -5.58 2.77 0.98
N THR A 175 -6.41 3.33 1.87
CA THR A 175 -7.75 3.87 1.55
C THR A 175 -8.61 2.94 0.70
N GLY A 176 -8.35 1.64 0.78
CA GLY A 176 -9.14 0.61 0.12
C GLY A 176 -10.23 0.07 1.03
N CYS A 177 -11.26 -0.51 0.43
CA CYS A 177 -12.33 -1.21 1.13
C CYS A 177 -12.39 -2.69 0.77
N MET A 178 -13.03 -3.46 1.60
CA MET A 178 -13.33 -4.85 1.32
C MET A 178 -14.77 -4.97 0.86
N MET A 179 -14.95 -5.18 -0.47
CA MET A 179 -16.29 -5.36 -1.04
C MET A 179 -17.02 -6.50 -0.31
N GLY A 180 -18.34 -6.38 -0.13
CA GLY A 180 -19.15 -7.34 0.61
C GLY A 180 -18.95 -8.78 0.12
N TRP A 181 -18.93 -8.99 -1.20
CA TRP A 181 -18.72 -10.31 -1.77
C TRP A 181 -17.29 -10.86 -1.50
N ILE A 182 -16.27 -9.98 -1.43
CA ILE A 182 -14.89 -10.37 -1.06
C ILE A 182 -14.87 -10.77 0.42
N TYR A 183 -15.51 -9.95 1.27
CA TYR A 183 -15.61 -10.21 2.70
C TYR A 183 -16.24 -11.58 2.99
N ASP A 184 -17.36 -11.89 2.31
CA ASP A 184 -18.12 -13.13 2.51
C ASP A 184 -17.40 -14.37 1.93
N SER A 185 -16.70 -14.20 0.79
CA SER A 185 -16.03 -15.30 0.08
C SER A 185 -14.58 -15.52 0.47
N CYS A 186 -13.98 -14.59 1.21
CA CYS A 186 -12.58 -14.67 1.61
C CYS A 186 -12.32 -15.91 2.48
N ASN A 187 -11.43 -16.78 2.06
CA ASN A 187 -11.19 -18.07 2.72
C ASN A 187 -10.66 -17.87 4.16
N GLN A 188 -11.35 -18.45 5.13
CA GLN A 188 -10.97 -18.35 6.55
C GLN A 188 -9.68 -19.12 6.90
N ASN A 189 -9.22 -20.01 6.03
CA ASN A 189 -8.11 -20.92 6.31
C ASN A 189 -6.73 -20.35 5.91
N ASP A 190 -6.69 -19.20 5.22
CA ASP A 190 -5.46 -18.60 4.75
C ASP A 190 -5.18 -17.28 5.48
N PRO A 191 -4.67 -17.36 6.74
CA PRO A 191 -4.29 -16.17 7.48
C PRO A 191 -3.13 -15.46 6.79
N LEU A 192 -3.26 -14.14 6.62
CA LEU A 192 -2.28 -13.32 5.92
C LEU A 192 -2.05 -12.02 6.70
N PRO A 193 -0.81 -11.58 6.92
CA PRO A 193 -0.52 -10.27 7.49
C PRO A 193 -1.09 -9.13 6.67
N VAL A 194 -1.74 -8.16 7.33
CA VAL A 194 -2.38 -7.01 6.69
C VAL A 194 -1.96 -5.72 7.36
N PHE A 195 -1.65 -4.70 6.55
CA PHE A 195 -1.45 -3.34 7.02
C PHE A 195 -2.38 -2.38 6.30
N GLN A 196 -3.32 -1.78 7.00
CA GLN A 196 -4.23 -0.78 6.43
C GLN A 196 -3.93 0.62 6.96
N VAL A 197 -4.01 1.60 6.06
CA VAL A 197 -4.05 3.02 6.37
C VAL A 197 -5.36 3.59 5.84
N HIS A 198 -6.12 4.32 6.66
CA HIS A 198 -7.38 4.90 6.23
C HIS A 198 -7.71 6.19 6.99
N GLY A 199 -8.20 7.20 6.26
CA GLY A 199 -8.67 8.46 6.79
C GLY A 199 -10.09 8.38 7.33
N THR A 200 -10.37 8.97 8.51
CA THR A 200 -11.75 8.97 9.06
C THR A 200 -12.69 9.95 8.37
N ALA A 201 -12.17 10.90 7.60
CA ALA A 201 -12.93 11.84 6.80
C ALA A 201 -12.89 11.50 5.30
N ASP A 202 -12.46 10.28 4.94
CA ASP A 202 -12.48 9.79 3.57
C ASP A 202 -13.92 9.79 3.02
N ASN A 203 -14.17 10.65 2.04
CA ASN A 203 -15.47 10.82 1.40
C ASN A 203 -15.55 10.16 0.02
N THR A 204 -14.57 9.35 -0.34
CA THR A 204 -14.52 8.53 -1.55
C THR A 204 -14.72 7.06 -1.22
N THR A 205 -13.95 6.54 -0.27
CA THR A 205 -14.12 5.20 0.32
C THR A 205 -14.43 5.42 1.80
N TYR A 206 -15.72 5.41 2.16
CA TYR A 206 -16.15 5.78 3.50
C TYR A 206 -15.54 4.90 4.58
N TYR A 207 -15.06 5.56 5.64
CA TYR A 207 -14.52 4.88 6.80
C TYR A 207 -15.52 3.90 7.44
N ASP A 208 -16.78 4.30 7.51
CA ASP A 208 -17.85 3.49 8.08
C ASP A 208 -18.42 2.44 7.08
N GLY A 209 -17.91 2.44 5.84
CA GLY A 209 -18.40 1.55 4.78
C GLY A 209 -19.67 2.07 4.11
N ASP A 210 -20.17 1.30 3.14
CA ASP A 210 -21.44 1.53 2.44
C ASP A 210 -22.16 0.19 2.25
N GLU A 211 -22.57 -0.44 3.37
CA GLU A 211 -23.23 -1.76 3.35
C GLU A 211 -24.60 -1.70 2.67
N ASP A 212 -25.24 -0.53 2.67
CA ASP A 212 -26.54 -0.29 2.00
C ASP A 212 -26.40 0.05 0.51
N ASN A 213 -25.15 0.14 0.00
CA ASN A 213 -24.85 0.46 -1.40
C ASN A 213 -25.50 1.79 -1.85
N SER A 214 -25.44 2.82 -1.02
CA SER A 214 -26.03 4.14 -1.29
C SER A 214 -25.35 4.84 -2.47
N ASP A 215 -24.05 4.62 -2.63
CA ASP A 215 -23.22 5.18 -3.71
C ASP A 215 -23.15 4.30 -4.97
N LYS A 216 -23.78 3.11 -4.95
CA LYS A 216 -23.89 2.23 -6.12
C LYS A 216 -22.55 1.70 -6.68
N TRP A 217 -21.54 1.62 -5.83
CA TRP A 217 -20.30 0.92 -6.15
C TRP A 217 -20.44 -0.60 -6.02
N GLY A 218 -21.38 -1.05 -5.22
CA GLY A 218 -21.55 -2.33 -4.59
C GLY A 218 -21.31 -2.21 -3.09
N PRO A 219 -21.98 -3.02 -2.25
CA PRO A 219 -21.81 -2.98 -0.80
C PRO A 219 -20.37 -3.23 -0.40
N TYR A 220 -19.84 -2.47 0.58
CA TYR A 220 -18.53 -2.71 1.17
C TYR A 220 -18.51 -2.44 2.67
N MET A 221 -17.64 -3.17 3.34
CA MET A 221 -17.53 -3.16 4.79
C MET A 221 -16.83 -1.91 5.31
N GLY A 222 -17.21 -1.44 6.49
CA GLY A 222 -16.47 -0.44 7.23
C GLY A 222 -15.06 -0.91 7.59
N VAL A 223 -14.17 0.05 7.77
CA VAL A 223 -12.75 -0.20 8.02
C VAL A 223 -12.52 -1.02 9.28
N GLU A 224 -13.15 -0.63 10.41
CA GLU A 224 -12.99 -1.34 11.69
C GLU A 224 -13.45 -2.81 11.56
N ARG A 225 -14.59 -3.05 10.91
CA ARG A 225 -15.11 -4.40 10.67
C ARG A 225 -14.16 -5.23 9.79
N THR A 226 -13.55 -4.60 8.79
CA THR A 226 -12.55 -5.24 7.94
C THR A 226 -11.30 -5.62 8.74
N ILE A 227 -10.82 -4.73 9.61
CA ILE A 227 -9.68 -4.99 10.49
C ILE A 227 -9.99 -6.13 11.46
N ASP A 228 -11.16 -6.14 12.09
CA ASP A 228 -11.58 -7.20 13.00
C ASP A 228 -11.57 -8.57 12.33
N LEU A 229 -12.04 -8.66 11.08
CA LEU A 229 -11.97 -9.89 10.28
C LEU A 229 -10.54 -10.40 10.15
N TRP A 230 -9.59 -9.51 9.80
CA TRP A 230 -8.19 -9.91 9.61
C TRP A 230 -7.49 -10.23 10.95
N VAL A 231 -7.83 -9.53 12.04
CA VAL A 231 -7.36 -9.83 13.40
C VAL A 231 -7.81 -11.22 13.83
N GLU A 232 -9.09 -11.54 13.61
CA GLU A 232 -9.66 -12.86 13.92
C GLU A 232 -9.01 -13.97 13.09
N ARG A 233 -8.88 -13.80 11.77
CA ARG A 233 -8.26 -14.77 10.87
C ARG A 233 -6.81 -15.06 11.21
N ASN A 234 -6.06 -14.00 11.50
CA ASN A 234 -4.68 -14.14 11.92
C ASN A 234 -4.54 -14.63 13.37
N LYS A 235 -5.64 -14.73 14.13
CA LYS A 235 -5.66 -15.10 15.56
C LYS A 235 -4.71 -14.25 16.39
N CYS A 236 -4.66 -12.96 16.13
CA CYS A 236 -3.84 -12.02 16.89
C CYS A 236 -4.34 -11.94 18.35
N LYS A 237 -3.40 -11.95 19.32
CA LYS A 237 -3.71 -12.03 20.74
C LYS A 237 -3.43 -10.75 21.50
N ASN A 238 -2.58 -9.90 20.96
CA ASN A 238 -2.13 -8.68 21.62
C ASN A 238 -2.40 -7.49 20.70
N VAL A 239 -2.67 -6.34 21.30
CA VAL A 239 -2.75 -5.07 20.59
C VAL A 239 -1.93 -4.01 21.34
N VAL A 240 -1.18 -3.21 20.58
CA VAL A 240 -0.56 -1.98 21.06
C VAL A 240 -1.18 -0.84 20.29
N ILE A 241 -1.72 0.13 21.00
CA ILE A 241 -2.30 1.35 20.44
C ILE A 241 -1.39 2.51 20.85
N ASP A 242 -0.99 3.32 19.88
CA ASP A 242 -0.14 4.48 20.08
C ASP A 242 -0.55 5.60 19.12
N THR A 243 -0.04 6.81 19.34
CA THR A 243 -0.26 7.95 18.47
C THR A 243 1.09 8.38 17.92
N LEU A 244 1.20 8.53 16.59
CA LEU A 244 2.42 9.07 15.99
C LEU A 244 2.62 10.52 16.43
N PRO A 245 3.87 11.00 16.52
CA PRO A 245 4.12 12.42 16.77
C PRO A 245 3.45 13.29 15.71
N ASP A 246 2.67 14.27 16.15
CA ASP A 246 2.09 15.32 15.29
C ASP A 246 3.22 16.27 14.88
N THR A 247 3.75 16.08 13.69
CA THR A 247 4.89 16.86 13.14
C THR A 247 4.43 18.01 12.24
N ASP A 248 3.15 18.01 11.86
CA ASP A 248 2.50 19.08 11.10
C ASP A 248 1.14 19.46 11.71
N PRO A 249 1.11 20.11 12.89
CA PRO A 249 -0.14 20.39 13.61
C PRO A 249 -1.10 21.32 12.87
N ASN A 250 -0.70 21.82 11.69
CA ASN A 250 -1.55 22.68 10.87
C ASN A 250 -2.36 21.90 9.82
N ASP A 251 -2.11 20.61 9.62
CA ASP A 251 -2.87 19.80 8.68
C ASP A 251 -4.22 19.31 9.27
N GLY A 252 -4.40 19.47 10.59
CA GLY A 252 -5.65 19.16 11.28
C GLY A 252 -5.92 17.65 11.45
N SER A 253 -4.93 16.81 11.18
CA SER A 253 -5.02 15.37 11.30
C SER A 253 -4.02 14.80 12.31
N ILE A 254 -4.28 13.61 12.83
CA ILE A 254 -3.37 12.83 13.68
C ILE A 254 -3.45 11.35 13.31
N VAL A 255 -2.39 10.60 13.55
CA VAL A 255 -2.36 9.16 13.24
C VAL A 255 -2.37 8.33 14.51
N ILE A 256 -3.41 7.51 14.68
CA ILE A 256 -3.49 6.49 15.73
C ILE A 256 -3.11 5.15 15.12
N THR A 257 -2.11 4.48 15.70
CA THR A 257 -1.62 3.19 15.24
C THR A 257 -2.18 2.07 16.10
N HIS A 258 -2.70 1.04 15.48
CA HIS A 258 -3.14 -0.20 16.13
C HIS A 258 -2.27 -1.33 15.56
N LYS A 259 -1.45 -1.96 16.41
CA LYS A 259 -0.60 -3.09 16.00
C LYS A 259 -1.02 -4.35 16.74
N TYR A 260 -1.78 -5.19 16.02
CA TYR A 260 -2.21 -6.49 16.50
C TYR A 260 -1.13 -7.52 16.17
N THR A 261 -0.69 -8.27 17.20
CA THR A 261 0.44 -9.20 17.13
C THR A 261 0.15 -10.52 17.83
N GLY A 262 1.11 -11.45 17.76
CA GLY A 262 0.96 -12.77 18.40
C GLY A 262 -0.03 -13.68 17.65
N GLY A 263 -0.20 -13.43 16.36
CA GLY A 263 -1.02 -14.25 15.47
C GLY A 263 -0.39 -15.59 15.13
N ILE A 264 -1.16 -16.42 14.42
CA ILE A 264 -0.69 -17.71 13.91
C ILE A 264 0.51 -17.49 12.97
N ASN A 265 1.52 -18.35 13.07
CA ASN A 265 2.77 -18.27 12.29
C ASN A 265 3.54 -16.94 12.43
N GLY A 266 3.27 -16.17 13.51
CA GLY A 266 3.86 -14.85 13.69
C GLY A 266 3.16 -13.73 12.94
N ASN A 267 2.01 -14.00 12.33
CA ASN A 267 1.22 -13.02 11.60
C ASN A 267 0.80 -11.84 12.49
N GLN A 268 0.60 -10.72 11.84
CA GLN A 268 0.22 -9.46 12.48
C GLN A 268 -0.75 -8.67 11.60
N VAL A 269 -1.52 -7.79 12.23
CA VAL A 269 -2.38 -6.83 11.53
C VAL A 269 -2.00 -5.44 12.06
N TRP A 270 -1.61 -4.54 11.17
CA TRP A 270 -1.39 -3.14 11.50
C TRP A 270 -2.51 -2.31 10.89
N PHE A 271 -3.02 -1.39 11.69
CA PHE A 271 -4.00 -0.43 11.24
C PHE A 271 -3.59 0.97 11.70
N TYR A 272 -3.41 1.87 10.73
CA TYR A 272 -3.12 3.28 10.99
C TYR A 272 -4.35 4.10 10.61
N LYS A 273 -5.02 4.59 11.65
CA LYS A 273 -6.21 5.41 11.58
C LYS A 273 -5.80 6.88 11.53
N VAL A 274 -6.03 7.52 10.38
CA VAL A 274 -5.74 8.94 10.19
C VAL A 274 -7.01 9.73 10.56
N ILE A 275 -7.04 10.28 11.76
CA ILE A 275 -8.16 11.11 12.23
C ILE A 275 -8.22 12.37 11.37
N ASN A 276 -9.40 12.69 10.85
CA ASN A 276 -9.66 13.76 9.87
C ASN A 276 -8.88 13.62 8.55
N GLY A 277 -8.17 12.50 8.31
CA GLY A 277 -7.55 12.22 7.01
C GLY A 277 -8.58 11.96 5.94
N ASP A 278 -8.28 12.36 4.71
CA ASP A 278 -9.10 12.20 3.51
C ASP A 278 -8.66 10.95 2.71
N HIS A 279 -9.12 10.84 1.45
CA HIS A 279 -8.78 9.77 0.50
C HIS A 279 -7.35 9.94 -0.05
N GLU A 280 -6.34 9.48 0.68
CA GLU A 280 -4.94 9.77 0.35
C GLU A 280 -3.96 8.63 0.67
N TRP A 281 -2.75 8.73 0.10
CA TRP A 281 -1.56 7.97 0.47
C TRP A 281 -0.61 8.94 1.19
N PRO A 282 -0.63 9.08 2.51
CA PRO A 282 0.21 10.01 3.23
C PRO A 282 1.72 9.79 2.98
N PRO A 283 2.53 10.83 2.88
CA PRO A 283 2.21 12.25 2.96
C PRO A 283 1.69 12.85 1.65
N GLY A 284 1.34 12.04 0.65
CA GLY A 284 0.91 12.47 -0.67
C GLY A 284 2.01 13.19 -1.48
N TRP A 285 1.96 13.10 -2.81
CA TRP A 285 2.90 13.82 -3.65
C TRP A 285 2.18 14.57 -4.78
N PRO A 286 2.51 15.84 -5.02
CA PRO A 286 3.38 16.71 -4.20
C PRO A 286 2.71 17.03 -2.86
N LYS A 287 3.45 16.97 -1.74
CA LYS A 287 2.99 17.25 -0.38
C LYS A 287 2.27 18.62 -0.31
N ARG A 288 0.94 18.65 -0.33
CA ARG A 288 0.16 19.91 -0.34
C ARG A 288 -1.17 19.85 0.36
N SER A 289 -1.71 18.66 0.59
CA SER A 289 -2.94 18.45 1.35
C SER A 289 -2.89 17.03 1.89
N GLY A 290 -3.28 16.86 3.12
CA GLY A 290 -3.32 15.57 3.76
C GLY A 290 -2.34 15.43 4.92
N ASN A 291 -2.35 14.27 5.54
CA ASN A 291 -1.57 14.00 6.74
C ASN A 291 -0.06 14.10 6.47
N GLY A 292 0.62 14.96 7.24
CA GLY A 292 2.05 15.21 7.17
C GLY A 292 2.90 14.35 8.10
N ASP A 293 2.29 13.58 9.00
CA ASP A 293 2.95 12.83 10.07
C ASP A 293 3.36 11.41 9.65
N LEU A 294 2.73 10.90 8.60
CA LEU A 294 2.89 9.51 8.16
C LEU A 294 3.63 9.44 6.83
N ASP A 295 4.74 8.72 6.78
CA ASP A 295 5.32 8.21 5.53
C ASP A 295 4.81 6.79 5.31
N THR A 296 3.71 6.68 4.58
CA THR A 296 3.03 5.41 4.32
C THR A 296 3.94 4.39 3.65
N SER A 297 4.75 4.83 2.69
CA SER A 297 5.64 3.91 1.95
C SER A 297 6.76 3.35 2.83
N GLU A 298 7.32 4.17 3.71
CA GLU A 298 8.29 3.73 4.70
C GLU A 298 7.64 2.77 5.73
N GLU A 299 6.42 3.04 6.19
CA GLU A 299 5.69 2.17 7.14
C GLU A 299 5.26 0.85 6.49
N ILE A 300 4.84 0.84 5.23
CA ILE A 300 4.60 -0.39 4.46
C ILE A 300 5.85 -1.27 4.46
N TRP A 301 7.01 -0.69 4.15
CA TRP A 301 8.24 -1.46 4.16
C TRP A 301 8.60 -1.98 5.56
N LYS A 302 8.46 -1.18 6.60
CA LYS A 302 8.67 -1.63 7.99
C LYS A 302 7.75 -2.79 8.37
N PHE A 303 6.50 -2.74 7.93
CA PHE A 303 5.55 -3.82 8.13
C PHE A 303 6.01 -5.11 7.43
N PHE A 304 6.41 -5.05 6.14
CA PHE A 304 6.91 -6.22 5.41
C PHE A 304 8.21 -6.77 6.03
N VAL A 305 9.11 -5.92 6.50
CA VAL A 305 10.30 -6.33 7.25
C VAL A 305 9.94 -7.05 8.55
N SER A 306 8.95 -6.54 9.28
CA SER A 306 8.45 -7.17 10.50
C SER A 306 7.88 -8.57 10.21
N ASP A 307 7.10 -8.70 9.13
CA ASP A 307 6.58 -10.00 8.68
C ASP A 307 7.71 -10.98 8.32
N MET A 308 8.68 -10.55 7.50
CA MET A 308 9.82 -11.39 7.13
C MET A 308 10.61 -11.87 8.35
N LYS A 309 10.80 -11.02 9.36
CA LYS A 309 11.44 -11.40 10.64
C LYS A 309 10.64 -12.44 11.38
N ASN A 310 9.33 -12.24 11.50
CA ASN A 310 8.45 -13.15 12.23
C ASN A 310 8.40 -14.55 11.57
N ARG A 311 8.49 -14.62 10.25
CA ARG A 311 8.56 -15.88 9.49
C ARG A 311 9.99 -16.45 9.39
N GLY A 312 11.02 -15.75 9.85
CA GLY A 312 12.42 -16.21 9.81
C GLY A 312 13.01 -16.29 8.41
N VAL A 313 12.55 -15.44 7.48
CA VAL A 313 12.98 -15.41 6.06
C VAL A 313 13.82 -14.18 5.70
N MET A 314 14.25 -13.41 6.69
CA MET A 314 15.10 -12.23 6.48
C MET A 314 16.51 -12.61 6.05
#